data_75961eb184fe0f8ad381667f65f705fa
#
_entry.id   75961eb184fe0f8ad381667f65f705fa
#
_cell.length_a   1.000
_cell.length_b   1.000
_cell.length_c   1.000
_cell.angle_alpha   90.00
_cell.angle_beta   90.00
_cell.angle_gamma   90.00
#
_symmetry.space_group_name_H-M   'P 1'
#
loop_
_entity.id
_entity.type
_entity.pdbx_description
1 polymer ?
#
loop_
_entity_poly.entity_id
_entity_poly.type
_entity_poly.pdbx_seq_one_letter_code
_entity_poly.pdbx_strand_id
1 'polypeptide(L)'
;MPATVYFIIENSEVVGTIDLRHTLNENYFERLGHIAYYIKPSMRNKGIVTKALGLVLKKYQNKNISEILITSYEDNLYSRKVIESNGGKLEKIIFDEKSKKNICRYWVNIISQIV
;
A
#
# COMPACT_ATOMS: atom_id res chain seq x y z
N MET A 1 6.27 -14.85 -7.70
CA MET A 1 5.10 -14.63 -6.83
C MET A 1 3.99 -13.96 -7.64
N PRO A 2 2.77 -14.49 -7.61
CA PRO A 2 1.67 -13.86 -8.36
C PRO A 2 1.38 -12.45 -7.87
N ALA A 3 1.22 -11.55 -8.80
CA ALA A 3 0.91 -10.16 -8.51
C ALA A 3 0.08 -9.56 -9.64
N THR A 4 -0.68 -8.53 -9.30
CA THR A 4 -1.43 -7.75 -10.28
C THR A 4 -0.93 -6.32 -10.20
N VAL A 5 -0.67 -5.71 -11.34
CA VAL A 5 -0.25 -4.32 -11.41
C VAL A 5 -1.40 -3.49 -11.97
N TYR A 6 -1.77 -2.45 -11.22
CA TYR A 6 -2.75 -1.47 -11.67
C TYR A 6 -2.03 -0.18 -12.04
N PHE A 7 -2.41 0.41 -13.16
CA PHE A 7 -1.88 1.70 -13.56
C PHE A 7 -2.82 2.80 -13.12
N ILE A 8 -2.25 3.89 -12.59
CA ILE A 8 -3.00 5.08 -12.24
C ILE A 8 -2.92 6.04 -13.42
N ILE A 9 -4.08 6.38 -13.98
CA ILE A 9 -4.15 7.21 -15.18
C ILE A 9 -4.86 8.52 -14.88
N GLU A 10 -4.21 9.63 -15.22
CA GLU A 10 -4.77 10.97 -15.13
C GLU A 10 -4.57 11.67 -16.48
N ASN A 11 -5.63 12.24 -17.03
CA ASN A 11 -5.56 12.96 -18.30
C ASN A 11 -4.90 12.16 -19.42
N SER A 12 -5.26 10.88 -19.52
CA SER A 12 -4.74 9.93 -20.51
C SER A 12 -3.25 9.62 -20.38
N GLU A 13 -2.67 9.93 -19.22
CA GLU A 13 -1.26 9.67 -18.93
C GLU A 13 -1.13 8.74 -17.74
N VAL A 14 -0.19 7.77 -17.83
CA VAL A 14 0.12 6.91 -16.68
C VAL A 14 0.97 7.72 -15.70
N VAL A 15 0.43 7.97 -14.50
CA VAL A 15 1.11 8.78 -13.49
C VAL A 15 1.61 7.95 -12.30
N GLY A 16 1.22 6.69 -12.23
CA GLY A 16 1.68 5.82 -11.14
C GLY A 16 1.22 4.39 -11.31
N THR A 17 1.62 3.55 -10.36
CA THR A 17 1.25 2.13 -10.32
C THR A 17 0.91 1.71 -8.91
N ILE A 18 0.07 0.68 -8.80
CA ILE A 18 -0.17 -0.03 -7.55
C ILE A 18 0.02 -1.52 -7.84
N ASP A 19 0.95 -2.14 -7.11
CA ASP A 19 1.24 -3.57 -7.21
C ASP A 19 0.51 -4.30 -6.10
N LEU A 20 -0.29 -5.28 -6.48
CA LEU A 20 -1.07 -6.10 -5.58
C LEU A 20 -0.49 -7.50 -5.55
N ARG A 21 0.11 -7.90 -4.44
CA ARG A 21 0.67 -9.24 -4.28
C ARG A 21 -0.38 -10.15 -3.67
N HIS A 22 -0.60 -11.30 -4.32
CA HIS A 22 -1.69 -12.22 -3.92
C HIS A 22 -1.28 -13.14 -2.76
N THR A 23 0.02 -13.37 -2.59
CA THR A 23 0.56 -14.15 -1.47
C THR A 23 1.82 -13.48 -0.97
N LEU A 24 2.23 -13.81 0.26
CA LEU A 24 3.46 -13.28 0.85
C LEU A 24 4.39 -14.42 1.24
N ASN A 25 5.68 -14.30 0.86
CA ASN A 25 6.72 -15.10 1.46
C ASN A 25 7.27 -14.34 2.68
N GLU A 26 8.22 -14.92 3.39
CA GLU A 26 8.77 -14.32 4.61
C GLU A 26 9.29 -12.89 4.39
N ASN A 27 10.02 -12.67 3.31
CA ASN A 27 10.59 -11.35 3.02
C ASN A 27 9.49 -10.31 2.80
N TYR A 28 8.47 -10.64 2.01
CA TYR A 28 7.36 -9.72 1.77
C TYR A 28 6.52 -9.51 3.01
N PHE A 29 6.34 -10.56 3.81
CA PHE A 29 5.58 -10.44 5.06
C PHE A 29 6.25 -9.47 6.04
N GLU A 30 7.57 -9.58 6.19
CA GLU A 30 8.30 -8.73 7.13
C GLU A 30 8.51 -7.31 6.61
N ARG A 31 8.80 -7.16 5.34
CA ARG A 31 9.39 -5.96 4.78
C ARG A 31 8.52 -5.22 3.78
N LEU A 32 7.86 -5.92 2.87
CA LEU A 32 7.25 -5.32 1.69
C LEU A 32 5.72 -5.30 1.69
N GLY A 33 5.09 -6.28 2.37
CA GLY A 33 3.63 -6.33 2.45
C GLY A 33 2.93 -6.74 1.18
N HIS A 34 1.60 -6.65 1.18
CA HIS A 34 0.73 -7.04 0.06
C HIS A 34 0.71 -6.01 -1.06
N ILE A 35 0.90 -4.74 -0.74
CA ILE A 35 0.74 -3.64 -1.69
C ILE A 35 1.99 -2.78 -1.71
N ALA A 36 2.45 -2.45 -2.91
CA ALA A 36 3.43 -1.39 -3.15
C ALA A 36 2.86 -0.42 -4.16
N TYR A 37 3.19 0.85 -4.05
CA TYR A 37 2.70 1.84 -5.01
C TYR A 37 3.76 2.90 -5.29
N TYR A 38 3.61 3.51 -6.47
CA TYR A 38 4.45 4.61 -6.90
C TYR A 38 3.60 5.65 -7.61
N ILE A 39 3.93 6.92 -7.43
CA ILE A 39 3.32 8.01 -8.18
C ILE A 39 4.39 9.03 -8.53
N LYS A 40 4.27 9.63 -9.72
CA LYS A 40 5.17 10.70 -10.15
C LYS A 40 5.23 11.80 -9.08
N PRO A 41 6.43 12.33 -8.77
CA PRO A 41 6.56 13.38 -7.77
C PRO A 41 5.64 14.58 -8.00
N SER A 42 5.45 14.98 -9.26
CA SER A 42 4.59 16.13 -9.61
C SER A 42 3.11 15.89 -9.31
N MET A 43 2.70 14.64 -9.11
CA MET A 43 1.30 14.29 -8.88
C MET A 43 1.03 13.94 -7.41
N ARG A 44 2.00 14.12 -6.52
CA ARG A 44 1.85 13.87 -5.09
C ARG A 44 1.04 14.96 -4.41
N ASN A 45 0.48 14.62 -3.25
CA ASN A 45 -0.30 15.53 -2.41
C ASN A 45 -1.57 16.08 -3.07
N LYS A 46 -2.12 15.31 -4.04
CA LYS A 46 -3.38 15.64 -4.71
C LYS A 46 -4.48 14.64 -4.40
N GLY A 47 -4.23 13.69 -3.49
CA GLY A 47 -5.20 12.68 -3.12
C GLY A 47 -5.38 11.56 -4.14
N ILE A 48 -4.57 11.53 -5.20
CA ILE A 48 -4.70 10.55 -6.29
C ILE A 48 -4.43 9.13 -5.79
N VAL A 49 -3.29 8.92 -5.12
CA VAL A 49 -2.93 7.58 -4.63
C VAL A 49 -3.87 7.13 -3.52
N THR A 50 -4.28 8.05 -2.64
CA THR A 50 -5.22 7.73 -1.58
C THR A 50 -6.51 7.16 -2.15
N LYS A 51 -7.04 7.81 -3.19
CA LYS A 51 -8.26 7.35 -3.86
C LYS A 51 -8.03 6.03 -4.61
N ALA A 52 -6.93 5.94 -5.34
CA ALA A 52 -6.61 4.73 -6.11
C ALA A 52 -6.42 3.53 -5.19
N LEU A 53 -5.71 3.72 -4.08
CA LEU A 53 -5.51 2.64 -3.10
C LEU A 53 -6.85 2.17 -2.52
N GLY A 54 -7.76 3.09 -2.23
CA GLY A 54 -9.10 2.73 -1.76
C GLY A 54 -9.84 1.85 -2.75
N LEU A 55 -9.72 2.14 -4.05
CA LEU A 55 -10.35 1.33 -5.09
C LEU A 55 -9.73 -0.06 -5.19
N VAL A 56 -8.40 -0.16 -5.07
CA VAL A 56 -7.70 -1.45 -5.11
C VAL A 56 -8.07 -2.31 -3.91
N LEU A 57 -8.16 -1.71 -2.73
CA LEU A 57 -8.52 -2.44 -1.51
C LEU A 57 -9.88 -3.14 -1.64
N LYS A 58 -10.82 -2.52 -2.34
CA LYS A 58 -12.13 -3.14 -2.56
C LYS A 58 -12.05 -4.43 -3.37
N LYS A 59 -11.02 -4.60 -4.19
CA LYS A 59 -10.84 -5.80 -5.00
C LYS A 59 -10.41 -7.01 -4.18
N TYR A 60 -9.83 -6.79 -3.00
CA TYR A 60 -9.46 -7.88 -2.10
C TYR A 60 -10.67 -8.51 -1.41
N GLN A 61 -11.79 -7.82 -1.36
CA GLN A 61 -12.98 -8.32 -0.65
C GLN A 61 -13.44 -9.69 -1.15
N ASN A 62 -13.15 -10.00 -2.40
CA ASN A 62 -13.54 -11.26 -3.02
C ASN A 62 -12.46 -12.36 -2.91
N LYS A 63 -11.43 -12.14 -2.10
CA LYS A 63 -10.28 -13.03 -2.01
C LYS A 63 -10.17 -13.79 -0.68
N ASN A 64 -11.20 -13.73 0.16
CA ASN A 64 -11.18 -14.34 1.49
C ASN A 64 -10.04 -13.84 2.39
N ILE A 65 -9.62 -12.60 2.16
CA ILE A 65 -8.60 -11.94 2.95
C ILE A 65 -9.29 -10.83 3.75
N SER A 66 -9.09 -10.81 5.06
CA SER A 66 -9.73 -9.81 5.92
C SER A 66 -8.82 -8.63 6.23
N GLU A 67 -7.51 -8.82 6.15
CA GLU A 67 -6.54 -7.77 6.46
C GLU A 67 -5.42 -7.74 5.44
N ILE A 68 -4.95 -6.53 5.11
CA ILE A 68 -3.88 -6.29 4.16
C ILE A 68 -2.73 -5.61 4.87
N LEU A 69 -1.52 -6.13 4.69
CA LEU A 69 -0.31 -5.51 5.20
C LEU A 69 0.26 -4.55 4.18
N ILE A 70 0.46 -3.29 4.58
CA ILE A 70 1.10 -2.28 3.75
C ILE A 70 2.24 -1.67 4.57
N THR A 71 3.41 -1.55 3.97
CA THR A 71 4.58 -1.01 4.66
C THR A 71 5.02 0.30 4.04
N SER A 72 5.72 1.11 4.85
CA SER A 72 6.28 2.38 4.41
C SER A 72 7.51 2.68 5.26
N TYR A 73 8.50 3.35 4.70
CA TYR A 73 9.58 3.87 5.51
C TYR A 73 9.04 4.89 6.51
N GLU A 74 9.58 4.88 7.71
CA GLU A 74 9.12 5.77 8.78
C GLU A 74 9.22 7.25 8.40
N ASP A 75 10.25 7.61 7.66
CA ASP A 75 10.47 8.99 7.25
C ASP A 75 9.67 9.41 6.00
N ASN A 76 8.94 8.49 5.37
CA ASN A 76 8.12 8.81 4.22
C ASN A 76 6.72 9.22 4.69
N LEU A 77 6.59 10.47 5.12
CA LEU A 77 5.35 10.98 5.69
C LEU A 77 4.19 10.97 4.70
N TYR A 78 4.49 11.21 3.41
CA TYR A 78 3.46 11.14 2.36
C TYR A 78 2.84 9.75 2.29
N SER A 79 3.68 8.71 2.22
CA SER A 79 3.21 7.34 2.13
C SER A 79 2.43 6.92 3.37
N ARG A 80 2.92 7.29 4.56
CA ARG A 80 2.24 6.97 5.81
C ARG A 80 0.85 7.60 5.85
N LYS A 81 0.72 8.85 5.39
CA LYS A 81 -0.56 9.52 5.34
C LYS A 81 -1.53 8.84 4.39
N VAL A 82 -1.06 8.37 3.23
CA VAL A 82 -1.89 7.63 2.27
C VAL A 82 -2.45 6.37 2.93
N ILE A 83 -1.60 5.61 3.62
CA ILE A 83 -2.01 4.36 4.27
C ILE A 83 -3.00 4.64 5.40
N GLU A 84 -2.70 5.63 6.24
CA GLU A 84 -3.56 5.98 7.37
C GLU A 84 -4.91 6.52 6.91
N SER A 85 -4.95 7.27 5.81
CA SER A 85 -6.18 7.77 5.22
C SER A 85 -7.08 6.65 4.70
N ASN A 86 -6.51 5.48 4.43
CA ASN A 86 -7.26 4.30 4.01
C ASN A 86 -7.53 3.32 5.16
N GLY A 87 -7.39 3.76 6.38
CA GLY A 87 -7.70 2.96 7.56
C GLY A 87 -6.56 2.11 8.07
N GLY A 88 -5.34 2.36 7.61
CA GLY A 88 -4.18 1.63 8.08
C GLY A 88 -3.88 1.91 9.55
N LYS A 89 -3.65 0.84 10.31
CA LYS A 89 -3.27 0.94 11.71
C LYS A 89 -1.87 0.42 11.90
N LEU A 90 -1.02 1.21 12.53
CA LEU A 90 0.37 0.86 12.76
C LEU A 90 0.46 -0.32 13.74
N GLU A 91 1.08 -1.39 13.30
CA GLU A 91 1.36 -2.54 14.15
C GLU A 91 2.66 -2.33 14.93
N LYS A 92 3.73 -2.08 14.19
CA LYS A 92 5.06 -1.89 14.76
C LYS A 92 5.99 -1.27 13.74
N ILE A 93 7.14 -0.79 14.22
CA ILE A 93 8.21 -0.27 13.39
C ILE A 93 9.40 -1.23 13.52
N ILE A 94 9.94 -1.69 12.41
CA ILE A 94 11.10 -2.58 12.41
C ILE A 94 12.27 -1.91 11.70
N PHE A 95 13.50 -2.24 12.13
CA PHE A 95 14.69 -1.77 11.44
C PHE A 95 15.02 -2.70 10.29
N ASP A 96 15.18 -2.15 9.09
CA ASP A 96 15.53 -2.92 7.91
C ASP A 96 17.03 -2.83 7.64
N GLU A 97 17.70 -3.96 7.79
CA GLU A 97 19.17 -4.02 7.60
C GLU A 97 19.59 -3.68 6.18
N LYS A 98 18.75 -4.00 5.19
CA LYS A 98 19.11 -3.76 3.78
C LYS A 98 19.09 -2.28 3.43
N SER A 99 18.08 -1.56 3.85
CA SER A 99 17.94 -0.13 3.54
C SER A 99 18.55 0.76 4.62
N LYS A 100 18.86 0.19 5.81
CA LYS A 100 19.33 0.93 6.98
C LYS A 100 18.32 1.98 7.43
N LYS A 101 17.02 1.68 7.25
CA LYS A 101 15.92 2.55 7.63
C LYS A 101 14.88 1.79 8.44
N ASN A 102 14.06 2.53 9.17
CA ASN A 102 12.92 1.96 9.87
C ASN A 102 11.74 1.82 8.92
N ILE A 103 11.05 0.68 9.03
CA ILE A 103 9.86 0.38 8.24
C ILE A 103 8.66 0.30 9.17
N CYS A 104 7.62 1.06 8.83
CA CYS A 104 6.33 1.01 9.52
C CYS A 104 5.46 -0.06 8.87
N ARG A 105 4.91 -0.95 9.69
CA ARG A 105 4.01 -2.01 9.24
C ARG A 105 2.59 -1.64 9.61
N TYR A 106 1.74 -1.48 8.62
CA TYR A 106 0.33 -1.11 8.80
C TYR A 106 -0.58 -2.24 8.37
N TRP A 107 -1.64 -2.47 9.14
CA TRP A 107 -2.69 -3.39 8.75
C TRP A 107 -3.95 -2.60 8.40
N VAL A 108 -4.55 -2.93 7.25
CA VAL A 108 -5.82 -2.36 6.82
C VAL A 108 -6.88 -3.45 6.87
N ASN A 109 -7.93 -3.20 7.63
CA ASN A 109 -9.06 -4.13 7.72
C ASN A 109 -9.95 -3.92 6.50
N ILE A 110 -10.01 -4.91 5.61
CA ILE A 110 -10.76 -4.80 4.36
C ILE A 110 -12.26 -4.84 4.60
N ILE A 111 -12.71 -5.59 5.60
CA ILE A 111 -14.14 -5.72 5.87
C ILE A 111 -14.76 -4.36 6.18
N SER A 112 -14.04 -3.50 6.89
CA SER A 112 -14.52 -2.16 7.22
C SER A 112 -14.67 -1.25 6.00
N GLN A 113 -14.09 -1.63 4.85
CA GLN A 113 -14.20 -0.85 3.61
C GLN A 113 -15.53 -1.10 2.89
N ILE A 114 -16.29 -2.09 3.30
CA ILE A 114 -17.57 -2.46 2.69
C ILE A 114 -18.70 -1.54 3.17
N VAL A 115 -18.56 -1.01 4.35
CA VAL A 115 -19.61 -0.25 5.04
C VAL A 115 -19.65 1.20 4.62
#